data_8138f3a240bd9fe57c59c4aa831aa0b1
#
_entry.id   8138f3a240bd9fe57c59c4aa831aa0b1
#
_cell.length_a   1.000
_cell.length_b   1.000
_cell.length_c   1.000
_cell.angle_alpha   90.00
_cell.angle_beta   90.00
_cell.angle_gamma   90.00
#
_symmetry.space_group_name_H-M   'P 1'
#
loop_
_entity.id
_entity.type
_entity.pdbx_description
1 polymer ?
#
loop_
_entity_poly.entity_id
_entity_poly.type
_entity_poly.pdbx_seq_one_letter_code
_entity_poly.pdbx_strand_id
1 'polypeptide(L)'
;MSKLSEFFTTKSLARAGIIAALYAVVTYALGPIAFGPLQIRPAEALCVLPIFFIEAVPGLFIGCALANLISGYGIYDIVFGSLVTLLAAVLTYFIGRVFKEKFPSVILGGIPPVLFNAIGIPFIIILVDPAESMAAYWTFFAQMLLTQSVWVYALGIPLYFAIKSLRTKNVKAFT
;
A
#
# COMPACT_ATOMS: atom_id res chain seq x y z
N MET A 1 -26.09 2.07 17.59
CA MET A 1 -25.57 2.47 16.27
C MET A 1 -24.73 1.32 15.74
N SER A 2 -24.96 0.89 14.50
CA SER A 2 -24.22 -0.26 13.94
C SER A 2 -22.75 0.13 13.70
N LYS A 3 -21.81 -0.81 13.84
CA LYS A 3 -20.37 -0.62 13.55
C LYS A 3 -20.11 -0.05 12.13
N LEU A 4 -21.05 -0.25 11.21
CA LEU A 4 -21.03 0.32 9.86
C LEU A 4 -21.24 1.85 9.84
N SER A 5 -22.05 2.41 10.72
CA SER A 5 -22.28 3.87 10.75
C SER A 5 -21.08 4.64 11.29
N GLU A 6 -20.23 4.01 12.10
CA GLU A 6 -18.97 4.59 12.57
C GLU A 6 -17.91 4.66 11.48
N PHE A 7 -17.98 3.74 10.49
CA PHE A 7 -17.06 3.72 9.35
C PHE A 7 -17.34 4.84 8.34
N PHE A 8 -18.60 5.23 8.14
CA PHE A 8 -19.01 6.25 7.18
C PHE A 8 -19.13 7.65 7.80
N THR A 9 -18.21 8.02 8.69
CA THR A 9 -18.16 9.40 9.18
C THR A 9 -17.44 10.30 8.16
N THR A 10 -17.77 11.60 8.15
CA THR A 10 -17.07 12.58 7.31
C THR A 10 -15.55 12.56 7.55
N LYS A 11 -15.13 12.33 8.80
CA LYS A 11 -13.72 12.20 9.19
C LYS A 11 -13.06 10.97 8.53
N SER A 12 -13.72 9.82 8.56
CA SER A 12 -13.21 8.57 7.95
C SER A 12 -13.10 8.71 6.43
N LEU A 13 -14.12 9.29 5.80
CA LEU A 13 -14.12 9.53 4.34
C LEU A 13 -13.02 10.53 3.95
N ALA A 14 -12.84 11.61 4.71
CA ALA A 14 -11.77 12.57 4.47
C ALA A 14 -10.38 11.94 4.59
N ARG A 15 -10.15 11.09 5.62
CA ARG A 15 -8.88 10.35 5.77
C ARG A 15 -8.65 9.40 4.59
N ALA A 16 -9.64 8.61 4.20
CA ALA A 16 -9.53 7.70 3.05
C ALA A 16 -9.20 8.49 1.77
N GLY A 17 -9.88 9.61 1.54
CA GLY A 17 -9.63 10.48 0.38
C GLY A 17 -8.22 11.08 0.37
N ILE A 18 -7.74 11.56 1.52
CA ILE A 18 -6.38 12.10 1.65
C ILE A 18 -5.33 11.01 1.40
N ILE A 19 -5.52 9.81 1.95
CA ILE A 19 -4.60 8.68 1.73
C ILE A 19 -4.59 8.28 0.25
N ALA A 20 -5.75 8.20 -0.38
CA ALA A 20 -5.86 7.88 -1.81
C ALA A 20 -5.16 8.94 -2.67
N ALA A 21 -5.39 10.22 -2.38
CA ALA A 21 -4.75 11.32 -3.10
C ALA A 21 -3.23 11.33 -2.92
N LEU A 22 -2.74 11.15 -1.70
CA LEU A 22 -1.29 11.08 -1.41
C LEU A 22 -0.64 9.91 -2.15
N TYR A 23 -1.26 8.72 -2.12
CA TYR A 23 -0.73 7.56 -2.83
C TYR A 23 -0.63 7.83 -4.33
N ALA A 24 -1.73 8.32 -4.93
CA ALA A 24 -1.77 8.62 -6.37
C ALA A 24 -0.77 9.72 -6.75
N VAL A 25 -0.74 10.84 -6.02
CA VAL A 25 0.15 11.98 -6.34
C VAL A 25 1.61 11.60 -6.20
N VAL A 26 2.01 10.90 -5.12
CA VAL A 26 3.40 10.46 -4.94
C VAL A 26 3.81 9.48 -6.04
N THR A 27 2.91 8.57 -6.44
CA THR A 27 3.19 7.64 -7.54
C THR A 27 3.26 8.36 -8.89
N TYR A 28 2.37 9.31 -9.17
CA TYR A 28 2.40 10.11 -10.40
C TYR A 28 3.65 10.98 -10.52
N ALA A 29 4.08 11.62 -9.42
CA ALA A 29 5.27 12.44 -9.41
C ALA A 29 6.54 11.65 -9.79
N LEU A 30 6.53 10.34 -9.57
CA LEU A 30 7.62 9.41 -9.87
C LEU A 30 7.28 8.44 -11.01
N GLY A 31 6.24 8.73 -11.79
CA GLY A 31 5.67 7.84 -12.81
C GLY A 31 6.69 7.06 -13.64
N PRO A 32 7.70 7.70 -14.28
CA PRO A 32 8.67 7.00 -15.11
C PRO A 32 9.48 5.93 -14.38
N ILE A 33 9.74 6.11 -13.06
CA ILE A 33 10.47 5.13 -12.23
C ILE A 33 9.54 4.26 -11.39
N ALA A 34 8.33 4.74 -11.10
CA ALA A 34 7.33 4.02 -10.34
C ALA A 34 6.74 2.82 -11.10
N PHE A 35 6.71 2.91 -12.43
CA PHE A 35 6.24 1.85 -13.34
C PHE A 35 7.36 1.24 -14.19
N GLY A 36 8.61 1.60 -13.92
CA GLY A 36 9.79 0.99 -14.53
C GLY A 36 10.07 -0.41 -13.95
N PRO A 37 11.11 -1.11 -14.49
CA PRO A 37 11.45 -2.48 -14.07
C PRO A 37 11.68 -2.65 -12.56
N LEU A 38 12.22 -1.64 -11.89
CA LEU A 38 12.47 -1.65 -10.45
C LEU A 38 11.27 -1.25 -9.61
N GLN A 39 10.22 -0.68 -10.22
CA GLN A 39 8.98 -0.23 -9.56
C GLN A 39 9.26 0.56 -8.26
N ILE A 40 9.99 1.67 -8.38
CA ILE A 40 10.34 2.52 -7.25
C ILE A 40 9.12 3.33 -6.82
N ARG A 41 8.37 2.82 -5.83
CA ARG A 41 7.10 3.40 -5.34
C ARG A 41 7.20 3.79 -3.87
N PRO A 42 7.69 5.00 -3.52
CA PRO A 42 7.69 5.47 -2.12
C PRO A 42 6.29 5.55 -1.49
N ALA A 43 5.23 5.65 -2.30
CA ALA A 43 3.84 5.59 -1.84
C ALA A 43 3.52 4.30 -1.06
N GLU A 44 4.27 3.21 -1.26
CA GLU A 44 4.12 1.95 -0.51
C GLU A 44 4.39 2.11 1.00
N ALA A 45 5.10 3.18 1.40
CA ALA A 45 5.22 3.53 2.82
C ALA A 45 3.86 3.77 3.49
N LEU A 46 2.84 4.21 2.74
CA LEU A 46 1.49 4.42 3.25
C LEU A 46 0.79 3.11 3.63
N CYS A 47 1.30 1.96 3.18
CA CYS A 47 0.77 0.64 3.54
C CYS A 47 0.91 0.31 5.04
N VAL A 48 1.62 1.12 5.82
CA VAL A 48 1.66 1.04 7.28
C VAL A 48 0.40 1.64 7.94
N LEU A 49 -0.32 2.54 7.27
CA LEU A 49 -1.47 3.27 7.84
C LEU A 49 -2.64 2.39 8.29
N PRO A 50 -2.96 1.26 7.64
CA PRO A 50 -3.99 0.35 8.12
C PRO A 50 -3.77 -0.17 9.55
N ILE A 51 -2.54 -0.17 10.06
CA ILE A 51 -2.25 -0.49 11.48
C ILE A 51 -3.08 0.39 12.40
N PHE A 52 -3.26 1.68 12.05
CA PHE A 52 -3.91 2.68 12.88
C PHE A 52 -5.35 2.98 12.46
N PHE A 53 -5.64 2.93 11.16
CA PHE A 53 -6.87 3.43 10.57
C PHE A 53 -7.46 2.41 9.60
N ILE A 54 -8.68 1.95 9.87
CA ILE A 54 -9.38 1.03 8.96
C ILE A 54 -9.71 1.70 7.63
N GLU A 55 -9.97 3.00 7.64
CA GLU A 55 -10.24 3.80 6.45
C GLU A 55 -9.04 3.92 5.49
N ALA A 56 -7.83 3.60 5.96
CA ALA A 56 -6.66 3.49 5.10
C ALA A 56 -6.77 2.31 4.11
N VAL A 57 -7.54 1.28 4.44
CA VAL A 57 -7.75 0.13 3.55
C VAL A 57 -8.39 0.55 2.22
N PRO A 58 -9.61 1.15 2.21
CA PRO A 58 -10.18 1.66 0.97
C PRO A 58 -9.37 2.83 0.37
N GLY A 59 -8.73 3.66 1.21
CA GLY A 59 -7.88 4.75 0.72
C GLY A 59 -6.72 4.28 -0.13
N LEU A 60 -6.00 3.25 0.31
CA LEU A 60 -4.89 2.64 -0.44
C LEU A 60 -5.37 1.94 -1.70
N PHE A 61 -6.49 1.20 -1.63
CA PHE A 61 -7.09 0.55 -2.78
C PHE A 61 -7.42 1.55 -3.89
N ILE A 62 -8.15 2.62 -3.56
CA ILE A 62 -8.54 3.67 -4.52
C ILE A 62 -7.29 4.41 -5.01
N GLY A 63 -6.36 4.75 -4.12
CA GLY A 63 -5.12 5.43 -4.48
C GLY A 63 -4.27 4.63 -5.44
N CYS A 64 -4.14 3.31 -5.22
CA CYS A 64 -3.44 2.39 -6.11
C CYS A 64 -4.16 2.28 -7.46
N ALA A 65 -5.48 2.14 -7.48
CA ALA A 65 -6.27 2.09 -8.72
C ALA A 65 -6.09 3.37 -9.55
N LEU A 66 -6.15 4.55 -8.90
CA LEU A 66 -5.90 5.83 -9.57
C LEU A 66 -4.46 5.92 -10.08
N ALA A 67 -3.48 5.52 -9.27
CA ALA A 67 -2.07 5.52 -9.67
C ALA A 67 -1.85 4.63 -10.92
N ASN A 68 -2.46 3.46 -10.96
CA ASN A 68 -2.30 2.51 -12.05
C ASN A 68 -2.99 2.91 -13.37
N LEU A 69 -3.77 4.01 -13.39
CA LEU A 69 -4.32 4.56 -14.65
C LEU A 69 -3.23 4.97 -15.64
N ILE A 70 -2.04 5.32 -15.18
CA ILE A 70 -0.89 5.66 -16.03
C ILE A 70 0.12 4.52 -16.18
N SER A 71 -0.19 3.35 -15.63
CA SER A 71 0.62 2.14 -15.77
C SER A 71 0.62 1.66 -17.22
N GLY A 72 1.77 1.25 -17.73
CA GLY A 72 1.90 0.62 -19.03
C GLY A 72 1.22 -0.76 -19.14
N TYR A 73 0.78 -1.34 -18.02
CA TYR A 73 0.13 -2.66 -17.97
C TYR A 73 -1.42 -2.59 -18.07
N GLY A 74 -1.98 -1.37 -18.24
CA GLY A 74 -3.38 -1.15 -18.52
C GLY A 74 -4.36 -1.66 -17.47
N ILE A 75 -5.50 -2.22 -17.94
CA ILE A 75 -6.60 -2.65 -17.06
C ILE A 75 -6.18 -3.76 -16.06
N TYR A 76 -5.22 -4.58 -16.42
CA TYR A 76 -4.74 -5.65 -15.55
C TYR A 76 -4.09 -5.09 -14.28
N ASP A 77 -3.27 -4.05 -14.40
CA ASP A 77 -2.64 -3.41 -13.24
C ASP A 77 -3.66 -2.59 -12.42
N ILE A 78 -4.60 -1.92 -13.10
CA ILE A 78 -5.66 -1.19 -12.42
C ILE A 78 -6.48 -2.14 -11.53
N VAL A 79 -6.89 -3.29 -12.04
CA VAL A 79 -7.76 -4.22 -11.31
C VAL A 79 -6.94 -5.11 -10.36
N PHE A 80 -6.00 -5.89 -10.88
CA PHE A 80 -5.28 -6.87 -10.07
C PHE A 80 -4.26 -6.22 -9.15
N GLY A 81 -3.53 -5.18 -9.61
CA GLY A 81 -2.58 -4.45 -8.76
C GLY A 81 -3.27 -3.78 -7.57
N SER A 82 -4.44 -3.16 -7.79
CA SER A 82 -5.20 -2.56 -6.68
C SER A 82 -5.83 -3.61 -5.77
N LEU A 83 -6.27 -4.77 -6.28
CA LEU A 83 -6.74 -5.87 -5.43
C LEU A 83 -5.62 -6.47 -4.57
N VAL A 84 -4.42 -6.59 -5.10
CA VAL A 84 -3.22 -6.99 -4.34
C VAL A 84 -2.99 -6.02 -3.19
N THR A 85 -3.04 -4.71 -3.45
CA THR A 85 -2.91 -3.67 -2.43
C THR A 85 -4.04 -3.74 -1.39
N LEU A 86 -5.29 -3.99 -1.82
CA LEU A 86 -6.43 -4.15 -0.92
C LEU A 86 -6.22 -5.31 0.05
N LEU A 87 -5.86 -6.50 -0.46
CA LEU A 87 -5.62 -7.69 0.36
C LEU A 87 -4.48 -7.47 1.35
N ALA A 88 -3.38 -6.85 0.90
CA ALA A 88 -2.26 -6.48 1.76
C ALA A 88 -2.70 -5.52 2.88
N ALA A 89 -3.46 -4.47 2.55
CA ALA A 89 -3.95 -3.49 3.51
C ALA A 89 -4.90 -4.11 4.55
N VAL A 90 -5.78 -5.02 4.13
CA VAL A 90 -6.66 -5.77 5.05
C VAL A 90 -5.84 -6.59 6.04
N LEU A 91 -4.85 -7.34 5.59
CA LEU A 91 -4.00 -8.14 6.48
C LEU A 91 -3.17 -7.25 7.41
N THR A 92 -2.62 -6.14 6.90
CA THR A 92 -1.89 -5.16 7.72
C THR A 92 -2.78 -4.58 8.82
N TYR A 93 -4.05 -4.30 8.51
CA TYR A 93 -5.04 -3.85 9.51
C TYR A 93 -5.25 -4.90 10.61
N PHE A 94 -5.48 -6.16 10.25
CA PHE A 94 -5.65 -7.23 11.24
C PHE A 94 -4.40 -7.43 12.11
N ILE A 95 -3.20 -7.39 11.51
CA ILE A 95 -1.94 -7.43 12.25
C ILE A 95 -1.86 -6.27 13.25
N GLY A 96 -2.23 -5.05 12.82
CA GLY A 96 -2.30 -3.89 13.71
C GLY A 96 -3.20 -4.13 14.92
N ARG A 97 -4.36 -4.76 14.72
CA ARG A 97 -5.32 -5.11 15.80
C ARG A 97 -4.78 -6.18 16.73
N VAL A 98 -4.19 -7.25 16.20
CA VAL A 98 -3.61 -8.35 16.99
C VAL A 98 -2.47 -7.83 17.88
N PHE A 99 -1.56 -7.06 17.33
CA PHE A 99 -0.41 -6.53 18.06
C PHE A 99 -0.68 -5.19 18.77
N LYS A 100 -1.94 -4.73 18.80
CA LYS A 100 -2.40 -3.51 19.50
C LYS A 100 -1.54 -2.29 19.15
N GLU A 101 -1.24 -2.12 17.87
CA GLU A 101 -0.44 -0.99 17.34
C GLU A 101 0.96 -0.86 18.01
N LYS A 102 1.52 -1.93 18.57
CA LYS A 102 2.87 -1.96 19.14
C LYS A 102 3.92 -2.12 18.02
N PHE A 103 5.19 -1.88 18.32
CA PHE A 103 6.26 -1.94 17.33
C PHE A 103 6.28 -3.23 16.49
N PRO A 104 6.02 -4.43 17.01
CA PRO A 104 5.92 -5.62 16.15
C PRO A 104 4.88 -5.50 15.04
N SER A 105 3.84 -4.66 15.21
CA SER A 105 2.81 -4.49 14.18
C SER A 105 3.34 -3.84 12.91
N VAL A 106 4.33 -2.94 12.98
CA VAL A 106 4.90 -2.33 11.76
C VAL A 106 5.81 -3.31 11.02
N ILE A 107 6.56 -4.13 11.76
CA ILE A 107 7.42 -5.15 11.14
C ILE A 107 6.58 -6.23 10.44
N LEU A 108 5.64 -6.82 11.17
CA LEU A 108 4.79 -7.88 10.63
C LEU A 108 3.75 -7.36 9.63
N GLY A 109 3.22 -6.15 9.87
CA GLY A 109 2.28 -5.49 8.97
C GLY A 109 2.88 -5.01 7.64
N GLY A 110 4.21 -4.86 7.58
CA GLY A 110 4.94 -4.61 6.33
C GLY A 110 5.11 -5.85 5.45
N ILE A 111 4.98 -7.07 6.02
CA ILE A 111 5.14 -8.32 5.25
C ILE A 111 4.08 -8.48 4.15
N PRO A 112 2.76 -8.32 4.42
CA PRO A 112 1.74 -8.46 3.38
C PRO A 112 1.97 -7.58 2.14
N PRO A 113 2.17 -6.25 2.25
CA PRO A 113 2.40 -5.43 1.06
C PRO A 113 3.67 -5.83 0.30
N VAL A 114 4.75 -6.19 1.00
CA VAL A 114 5.98 -6.67 0.36
C VAL A 114 5.75 -7.96 -0.41
N LEU A 115 5.16 -8.98 0.23
CA LEU A 115 4.98 -10.29 -0.40
C LEU A 115 3.94 -10.26 -1.52
N PHE A 116 2.81 -9.60 -1.31
CA PHE A 116 1.74 -9.59 -2.29
C PHE A 116 2.14 -8.82 -3.55
N ASN A 117 2.85 -7.70 -3.41
CA ASN A 117 3.39 -6.99 -4.56
C ASN A 117 4.49 -7.81 -5.27
N ALA A 118 5.39 -8.45 -4.50
CA ALA A 118 6.45 -9.28 -5.07
C ALA A 118 5.91 -10.49 -5.86
N ILE A 119 4.76 -11.03 -5.46
CA ILE A 119 4.11 -12.16 -6.16
C ILE A 119 3.21 -11.64 -7.29
N GLY A 120 2.37 -10.66 -7.00
CA GLY A 120 1.28 -10.23 -7.89
C GLY A 120 1.76 -9.41 -9.09
N ILE A 121 2.67 -8.46 -8.88
CA ILE A 121 3.11 -7.56 -9.96
C ILE A 121 3.89 -8.31 -11.05
N PRO A 122 4.87 -9.18 -10.73
CA PRO A 122 5.53 -10.00 -11.76
C PRO A 122 4.56 -10.89 -12.54
N PHE A 123 3.52 -11.41 -11.88
CA PHE A 123 2.48 -12.17 -12.55
C PHE A 123 1.71 -11.32 -13.57
N ILE A 124 1.37 -10.06 -13.22
CA ILE A 124 0.71 -9.13 -14.14
C ILE A 124 1.62 -8.82 -15.34
N ILE A 125 2.91 -8.58 -15.10
CA ILE A 125 3.89 -8.28 -16.16
C ILE A 125 3.91 -9.42 -17.19
N ILE A 126 4.07 -10.65 -16.75
CA ILE A 126 4.10 -11.82 -17.65
C ILE A 126 2.76 -12.04 -18.36
N LEU A 127 1.65 -11.75 -17.69
CA LEU A 127 0.32 -11.88 -18.29
C LEU A 127 0.10 -10.88 -19.44
N VAL A 128 0.67 -9.68 -19.30
CA VAL A 128 0.49 -8.58 -20.27
C VAL A 128 1.52 -8.63 -21.39
N ASP A 129 2.74 -9.07 -21.10
CA ASP A 129 3.83 -9.17 -22.07
C ASP A 129 4.18 -10.64 -22.36
N PRO A 130 3.64 -11.22 -23.45
CA PRO A 130 3.91 -12.62 -23.83
C PRO A 130 5.38 -12.91 -24.21
N ALA A 131 6.19 -11.86 -24.42
CA ALA A 131 7.62 -12.04 -24.71
C ALA A 131 8.41 -12.37 -23.44
N GLU A 132 7.85 -12.08 -22.25
CA GLU A 132 8.48 -12.36 -20.97
C GLU A 132 8.35 -13.84 -20.60
N SER A 133 9.42 -14.38 -20.06
CA SER A 133 9.51 -15.81 -19.69
C SER A 133 9.25 -16.03 -18.19
N MET A 134 9.01 -17.31 -17.82
CA MET A 134 8.93 -17.68 -16.41
C MET A 134 10.25 -17.44 -15.66
N ALA A 135 11.39 -17.40 -16.34
CA ALA A 135 12.66 -16.99 -15.73
C ALA A 135 12.66 -15.50 -15.38
N ALA A 136 12.05 -14.66 -16.22
CA ALA A 136 11.86 -13.24 -15.94
C ALA A 136 10.96 -13.01 -14.71
N TYR A 137 9.94 -13.86 -14.50
CA TYR A 137 9.10 -13.79 -13.29
C TYR A 137 9.94 -13.80 -12.00
N TRP A 138 10.87 -14.75 -11.88
CA TRP A 138 11.68 -14.85 -10.67
C TRP A 138 12.66 -13.68 -10.50
N THR A 139 13.11 -13.11 -11.61
CA THR A 139 13.93 -11.88 -11.59
C THR A 139 13.11 -10.71 -11.09
N PHE A 140 11.91 -10.48 -11.63
CA PHE A 140 11.00 -9.43 -11.18
C PHE A 140 10.54 -9.65 -9.74
N PHE A 141 10.27 -10.90 -9.34
CA PHE A 141 9.95 -11.24 -7.96
C PHE A 141 11.05 -10.80 -6.99
N ALA A 142 12.30 -11.14 -7.28
CA ALA A 142 13.44 -10.77 -6.43
C ALA A 142 13.63 -9.25 -6.37
N GLN A 143 13.52 -8.55 -7.51
CA GLN A 143 13.58 -7.09 -7.58
C GLN A 143 12.47 -6.45 -6.75
N MET A 144 11.22 -6.92 -6.92
CA MET A 144 10.08 -6.43 -6.15
C MET A 144 10.23 -6.67 -4.67
N LEU A 145 10.69 -7.85 -4.27
CA LEU A 145 10.91 -8.17 -2.87
C LEU A 145 11.89 -7.17 -2.22
N LEU A 146 12.96 -6.82 -2.92
CA LEU A 146 13.96 -5.85 -2.45
C LEU A 146 13.40 -4.43 -2.43
N THR A 147 12.86 -3.95 -3.55
CA THR A 147 12.39 -2.56 -3.66
C THR A 147 11.22 -2.28 -2.72
N GLN A 148 10.24 -3.19 -2.65
CA GLN A 148 9.11 -3.07 -1.73
C GLN A 148 9.55 -3.09 -0.27
N SER A 149 10.51 -3.97 0.10
CA SER A 149 11.07 -3.98 1.46
C SER A 149 11.70 -2.64 1.82
N VAL A 150 12.46 -2.05 0.91
CA VAL A 150 13.07 -0.73 1.14
C VAL A 150 11.99 0.33 1.39
N TRP A 151 11.01 0.47 0.53
CA TRP A 151 10.00 1.54 0.65
C TRP A 151 9.06 1.34 1.82
N VAL A 152 8.58 0.13 2.02
CA VAL A 152 7.66 -0.20 3.13
C VAL A 152 8.35 -0.02 4.49
N TYR A 153 9.61 -0.41 4.64
CA TYR A 153 10.28 -0.31 5.92
C TYR A 153 11.07 0.98 6.10
N ALA A 154 11.84 1.44 5.12
CA ALA A 154 12.67 2.64 5.26
C ALA A 154 11.84 3.92 5.47
N LEU A 155 10.68 4.03 4.81
CA LEU A 155 9.76 5.15 4.99
C LEU A 155 8.57 4.82 5.89
N GLY A 156 8.08 3.58 5.90
CA GLY A 156 6.93 3.17 6.71
C GLY A 156 7.23 3.14 8.21
N ILE A 157 8.44 2.74 8.64
CA ILE A 157 8.80 2.77 10.06
C ILE A 157 8.85 4.20 10.63
N PRO A 158 9.53 5.17 9.98
CA PRO A 158 9.43 6.58 10.39
C PRO A 158 7.98 7.10 10.41
N LEU A 159 7.18 6.78 9.40
CA LEU A 159 5.77 7.16 9.35
C LEU A 159 4.97 6.55 10.50
N TYR A 160 5.20 5.28 10.84
CA TYR A 160 4.58 4.65 12.01
C TYR A 160 4.88 5.41 13.30
N PHE A 161 6.14 5.78 13.55
CA PHE A 161 6.51 6.54 14.74
C PHE A 161 5.92 7.94 14.74
N ALA A 162 5.86 8.61 13.58
CA ALA A 162 5.25 9.92 13.43
C ALA A 162 3.75 9.87 13.80
N ILE A 163 2.99 8.93 13.25
CA ILE A 163 1.56 8.75 13.56
C ILE A 163 1.36 8.44 15.04
N LYS A 164 2.17 7.52 15.59
CA LYS A 164 2.08 7.15 17.00
C LYS A 164 2.35 8.34 17.91
N SER A 165 3.33 9.19 17.60
CA SER A 165 3.61 10.42 18.33
C SER A 165 2.46 11.41 18.27
N LEU A 166 1.86 11.62 17.09
CA LEU A 166 0.72 12.51 16.90
C LEU A 166 -0.53 12.04 17.68
N ARG A 167 -0.76 10.72 17.71
CA ARG A 167 -1.87 10.14 18.52
C ARG A 167 -1.63 10.31 20.01
N THR A 168 -0.41 10.13 20.50
CA THR A 168 -0.07 10.37 21.92
C THR A 168 -0.25 11.82 22.32
N LYS A 169 -0.03 12.77 21.40
CA LYS A 169 -0.27 14.20 21.61
C LYS A 169 -1.74 14.62 21.44
N ASN A 170 -2.67 13.65 21.31
CA ASN A 170 -4.11 13.88 21.12
C ASN A 170 -4.45 14.83 19.96
N VAL A 171 -3.71 14.77 18.87
CA VAL A 171 -4.02 15.52 17.66
C VAL A 171 -5.31 14.98 17.05
N LYS A 172 -6.40 15.77 17.07
CA LYS A 172 -7.76 15.36 16.66
C LYS A 172 -7.85 14.69 15.28
N ALA A 173 -6.92 14.97 14.38
CA ALA A 173 -6.88 14.33 13.07
C ALA A 173 -6.47 12.85 13.14
N PHE A 174 -5.75 12.42 14.18
CA PHE A 174 -5.18 11.09 14.32
C PHE A 174 -5.79 10.26 15.47
N THR A 175 -6.65 10.84 16.27
CA THR A 175 -7.51 10.18 17.26
C THR A 175 -8.94 10.06 16.74
#